data_dacba7fa760a76f4c667c2abbf08220b
#
_entry.id   dacba7fa760a76f4c667c2abbf08220b
#
_cell.length_a   1.000
_cell.length_b   1.000
_cell.length_c   1.000
_cell.angle_alpha   90.00
_cell.angle_beta   90.00
_cell.angle_gamma   90.00
#
_symmetry.space_group_name_H-M   'P 1'
#
loop_
_entity.id
_entity.type
_entity.pdbx_description
1 polymer ?
#
loop_
_entity_poly.entity_id
_entity_poly.type
_entity_poly.pdbx_seq_one_letter_code
_entity_poly.pdbx_strand_id
1 'polypeptide(L)'
;MAYLFLAAAITAEVIGTSLLKSTHGFTRLWPTLALVVAYVTAFACLAQAVKTIPVGVAYALWAGLGTAAIAAIGATFLGEPLTLTKVTGIGLVIAGVVVLNLGGAH
;
A
#
# COMPACT_ATOMS: atom_id res chain seq x y z
N MET A 1 -15.02 5.94 -10.14
CA MET A 1 -13.79 5.39 -10.77
C MET A 1 -12.53 5.73 -9.99
N ALA A 2 -12.50 6.90 -9.32
CA ALA A 2 -11.28 7.29 -8.58
C ALA A 2 -10.85 6.27 -7.54
N TYR A 3 -11.79 5.71 -6.78
CA TYR A 3 -11.45 4.70 -5.77
C TYR A 3 -10.99 3.38 -6.39
N LEU A 4 -11.42 3.07 -7.61
CA LEU A 4 -10.87 1.91 -8.33
C LEU A 4 -9.41 2.15 -8.71
N PHE A 5 -9.08 3.35 -9.17
CA PHE A 5 -7.68 3.70 -9.44
C PHE A 5 -6.84 3.66 -8.17
N LEU A 6 -7.40 4.14 -7.07
CA LEU A 6 -6.69 4.10 -5.78
C LEU A 6 -6.45 2.65 -5.34
N ALA A 7 -7.47 1.80 -5.44
CA ALA A 7 -7.33 0.38 -5.10
C ALA A 7 -6.29 -0.30 -5.98
N ALA A 8 -6.29 -0.01 -7.29
CA ALA A 8 -5.30 -0.54 -8.21
C ALA A 8 -3.90 -0.06 -7.86
N ALA A 9 -3.77 1.22 -7.49
CA ALA A 9 -2.49 1.80 -7.10
C ALA A 9 -1.93 1.12 -5.84
N ILE A 10 -2.77 0.93 -4.82
CA ILE A 10 -2.37 0.26 -3.59
C ILE A 10 -1.98 -1.19 -3.87
N THR A 11 -2.75 -1.90 -4.69
CA THR A 11 -2.45 -3.28 -5.05
C THR A 11 -1.09 -3.39 -5.76
N ALA A 12 -0.85 -2.53 -6.74
CA ALA A 12 0.40 -2.53 -7.48
C ALA A 12 1.58 -2.20 -6.56
N GLU A 13 1.42 -1.22 -5.67
CA GLU A 13 2.46 -0.83 -4.73
C GLU A 13 2.76 -1.97 -3.74
N VAL A 14 1.73 -2.65 -3.24
CA VAL A 14 1.89 -3.77 -2.33
C VAL A 14 2.65 -4.91 -3.03
N ILE A 15 2.32 -5.19 -4.28
CA ILE A 15 3.03 -6.20 -5.06
C ILE A 15 4.51 -5.81 -5.19
N GLY A 16 4.79 -4.56 -5.56
CA GLY A 16 6.17 -4.08 -5.67
C GLY A 16 6.93 -4.19 -4.36
N THR A 17 6.32 -3.73 -3.28
CA THR A 17 6.96 -3.77 -1.96
C THR A 17 7.21 -5.21 -1.51
N SER A 18 6.32 -6.14 -1.84
CA SER A 18 6.51 -7.56 -1.53
C SER A 18 7.72 -8.15 -2.24
N LEU A 19 8.12 -7.57 -3.38
CA LEU A 19 9.27 -8.04 -4.15
C LEU A 19 10.59 -7.46 -3.67
N LEU A 20 10.58 -6.49 -2.76
CA LEU A 20 11.81 -5.82 -2.33
C LEU A 20 12.87 -6.79 -1.82
N LYS A 21 12.49 -7.74 -0.97
CA LYS A 21 13.42 -8.75 -0.46
C LYS A 21 14.03 -9.58 -1.59
N SER A 22 13.22 -9.90 -2.59
CA SER A 22 13.65 -10.72 -3.72
C SER A 22 14.69 -10.03 -4.59
N THR A 23 14.78 -8.68 -4.53
CA THR A 23 15.75 -7.93 -5.34
C THR A 23 17.16 -8.02 -4.80
N HIS A 24 17.35 -8.46 -3.56
CA HIS A 24 18.64 -8.49 -2.88
C HIS A 24 19.39 -7.16 -3.02
N GLY A 25 18.72 -6.08 -2.63
CA GLY A 25 19.29 -4.74 -2.72
C GLY A 25 19.40 -4.24 -4.15
N PHE A 26 18.47 -4.65 -5.00
CA PHE A 26 18.41 -4.30 -6.43
C PHE A 26 19.52 -4.90 -7.26
N THR A 27 20.11 -5.99 -6.78
CA THR A 27 21.17 -6.70 -7.52
C THR A 27 20.61 -7.76 -8.46
N ARG A 28 19.34 -8.17 -8.29
CA ARG A 28 18.69 -9.15 -9.16
C ARG A 28 17.83 -8.43 -10.19
N LEU A 29 18.05 -8.71 -11.47
CA LEU A 29 17.41 -7.98 -12.56
C LEU A 29 15.90 -8.18 -12.61
N TRP A 30 15.43 -9.44 -12.61
CA TRP A 30 14.02 -9.71 -12.87
C TRP A 30 13.11 -9.19 -11.74
N PRO A 31 13.40 -9.48 -10.45
CA PRO A 31 12.59 -8.90 -9.37
C PRO A 31 12.63 -7.37 -9.37
N THR A 32 13.78 -6.78 -9.68
CA THR A 32 13.93 -5.33 -9.74
C THR A 32 13.06 -4.73 -10.84
N LEU A 33 13.07 -5.33 -12.04
CA LEU A 33 12.23 -4.87 -13.14
C LEU A 33 10.76 -4.99 -12.81
N ALA A 34 10.35 -6.11 -12.19
CA ALA A 34 8.96 -6.31 -11.78
C ALA A 34 8.53 -5.24 -10.78
N LEU A 35 9.39 -4.93 -9.81
CA LEU A 35 9.14 -3.91 -8.81
C LEU A 35 8.99 -2.53 -9.46
N VAL A 36 9.87 -2.18 -10.38
CA VAL A 36 9.82 -0.89 -11.08
C VAL A 36 8.52 -0.76 -11.86
N VAL A 37 8.12 -1.80 -12.58
CA VAL A 37 6.86 -1.79 -13.32
C VAL A 37 5.68 -1.63 -12.39
N ALA A 38 5.69 -2.35 -11.25
CA ALA A 38 4.61 -2.25 -10.27
C ALA A 38 4.51 -0.84 -9.70
N TYR A 39 5.63 -0.22 -9.36
CA TYR A 39 5.63 1.13 -8.78
C TYR A 39 5.23 2.19 -9.80
N VAL A 40 5.69 2.08 -11.04
CA VAL A 40 5.27 3.02 -12.10
C VAL A 40 3.75 2.91 -12.30
N THR A 41 3.22 1.70 -12.34
CA THR A 41 1.79 1.48 -12.45
C THR A 41 1.04 2.08 -11.27
N ALA A 42 1.57 1.88 -10.05
CA ALA A 42 0.97 2.41 -8.84
C ALA A 42 0.87 3.94 -8.88
N PHE A 43 1.94 4.61 -9.24
CA PHE A 43 1.94 6.07 -9.29
C PHE A 43 1.08 6.61 -10.44
N ALA A 44 1.04 5.92 -11.56
CA ALA A 44 0.14 6.30 -12.66
C ALA A 44 -1.32 6.22 -12.23
N CYS A 45 -1.69 5.14 -11.55
CA CYS A 45 -3.05 4.98 -11.02
C CYS A 45 -3.36 6.00 -9.93
N LEU A 46 -2.39 6.28 -9.06
CA LEU A 46 -2.56 7.30 -8.03
C LEU A 46 -2.81 8.68 -8.65
N ALA A 47 -2.08 9.01 -9.71
CA ALA A 47 -2.27 10.29 -10.40
C ALA A 47 -3.70 10.43 -10.92
N GLN A 48 -4.30 9.35 -11.40
CA GLN A 48 -5.70 9.36 -11.81
C GLN A 48 -6.65 9.52 -10.62
N ALA A 49 -6.35 8.83 -9.52
CA ALA A 49 -7.21 8.87 -8.33
C ALA A 49 -7.29 10.27 -7.73
N VAL A 50 -6.16 10.97 -7.65
CA VAL A 50 -6.13 12.28 -6.97
C VAL A 50 -6.74 13.41 -7.81
N LYS A 51 -7.18 13.12 -9.03
CA LYS A 51 -7.99 14.09 -9.77
C LYS A 51 -9.31 14.39 -9.07
N THR A 52 -9.84 13.42 -8.33
CA THR A 52 -11.14 13.54 -7.66
C THR A 52 -11.03 13.41 -6.15
N ILE A 53 -10.13 12.54 -5.66
CA ILE A 53 -9.96 12.31 -4.23
C ILE A 53 -8.92 13.30 -3.69
N PRO A 54 -9.19 13.99 -2.57
CA PRO A 54 -8.17 14.85 -1.96
C PRO A 54 -6.89 14.08 -1.68
N VAL A 55 -5.76 14.69 -1.93
CA VAL A 55 -4.45 14.04 -1.80
C VAL A 55 -4.25 13.47 -0.39
N GLY A 56 -4.64 14.23 0.63
CA GLY A 56 -4.51 13.78 2.01
C GLY A 56 -5.30 12.52 2.31
N VAL A 57 -6.52 12.44 1.79
CA VAL A 57 -7.38 11.25 1.96
C VAL A 57 -6.79 10.07 1.20
N ALA A 58 -6.37 10.30 -0.05
CA ALA A 58 -5.77 9.23 -0.86
C ALA A 58 -4.52 8.67 -0.18
N TYR A 59 -3.68 9.54 0.35
CA TYR A 59 -2.46 9.12 1.04
C TYR A 59 -2.77 8.33 2.31
N ALA A 60 -3.76 8.78 3.10
CA ALA A 60 -4.16 8.08 4.32
C ALA A 60 -4.69 6.68 4.01
N LEU A 61 -5.53 6.55 2.98
CA LEU A 61 -6.04 5.26 2.54
C LEU A 61 -4.89 4.36 2.07
N TRP A 62 -3.98 4.91 1.28
CA TRP A 62 -2.81 4.18 0.81
C TRP A 62 -1.97 3.68 1.99
N ALA A 63 -1.62 4.58 2.90
CA ALA A 63 -0.77 4.22 4.03
C ALA A 63 -1.43 3.17 4.92
N GLY A 64 -2.73 3.36 5.21
CA GLY A 64 -3.47 2.44 6.08
C GLY A 64 -3.65 1.07 5.46
N LEU A 65 -4.26 1.04 4.28
CA LEU A 65 -4.56 -0.22 3.61
C LEU A 65 -3.29 -0.92 3.12
N GLY A 66 -2.32 -0.14 2.63
CA GLY A 66 -1.04 -0.69 2.18
C GLY A 66 -0.27 -1.33 3.34
N THR A 67 -0.21 -0.66 4.47
CA THR A 67 0.47 -1.18 5.65
C THR A 67 -0.19 -2.48 6.14
N ALA A 68 -1.52 -2.50 6.20
CA ALA A 68 -2.24 -3.70 6.61
C ALA A 68 -1.99 -4.86 5.65
N ALA A 69 -2.03 -4.58 4.34
CA ALA A 69 -1.79 -5.60 3.32
C ALA A 69 -0.37 -6.15 3.39
N ILE A 70 0.62 -5.28 3.52
CA ILE A 70 2.02 -5.69 3.59
C ILE A 70 2.29 -6.49 4.87
N ALA A 71 1.70 -6.09 5.99
CA ALA A 71 1.86 -6.83 7.24
C ALA A 71 1.26 -8.23 7.11
N ALA A 72 0.10 -8.34 6.47
CA ALA A 72 -0.54 -9.64 6.23
C ALA A 72 0.32 -10.53 5.32
N ILE A 73 0.86 -9.96 4.25
CA ILE A 73 1.72 -10.68 3.32
C ILE A 73 3.02 -11.10 4.02
N GLY A 74 3.62 -10.19 4.80
CA GLY A 74 4.84 -10.49 5.54
C GLY A 74 4.65 -11.65 6.51
N ALA A 75 3.55 -11.63 7.26
CA ALA A 75 3.24 -12.70 8.20
C ALA A 75 2.94 -14.03 7.52
N THR A 76 2.26 -13.98 6.36
CA THR A 76 1.78 -15.19 5.68
C THR A 76 2.83 -15.82 4.79
N PHE A 77 3.52 -15.01 3.99
CA PHE A 77 4.40 -15.50 2.91
C PHE A 77 5.88 -15.27 3.16
N LEU A 78 6.23 -14.27 3.95
CA LEU A 78 7.65 -13.92 4.17
C LEU A 78 8.18 -14.39 5.52
N GLY A 79 7.34 -15.06 6.31
CA GLY A 79 7.74 -15.60 7.60
C GLY A 79 8.02 -14.55 8.67
N GLU A 80 7.51 -13.34 8.49
CA GLU A 80 7.70 -12.29 9.48
C GLU A 80 6.74 -12.47 10.64
N PRO A 81 7.19 -12.26 11.89
CA PRO A 81 6.31 -12.46 13.04
C PRO A 81 5.23 -11.38 13.11
N LEU A 82 4.01 -11.82 13.44
CA LEU A 82 2.90 -10.91 13.69
C LEU A 82 2.76 -10.74 15.21
N THR A 83 3.29 -9.64 15.72
CA THR A 83 3.29 -9.36 17.14
C THR A 83 2.05 -8.57 17.54
N LEU A 84 1.75 -8.57 18.85
CA LEU A 84 0.66 -7.76 19.38
C LEU A 84 0.87 -6.26 19.07
N THR A 85 2.11 -5.80 19.16
CA THR A 85 2.43 -4.41 18.84
C THR A 85 2.08 -4.09 17.40
N LYS A 86 2.42 -4.97 16.46
CA LYS A 86 2.09 -4.78 15.04
C LYS A 86 0.58 -4.74 14.82
N VAL A 87 -0.15 -5.68 15.42
CA VAL A 87 -1.60 -5.73 15.29
C VAL A 87 -2.24 -4.47 15.84
N THR A 88 -1.80 -4.02 17.02
CA THR A 88 -2.31 -2.81 17.64
C THR A 88 -2.04 -1.58 16.77
N GLY A 89 -0.82 -1.44 16.28
CA GLY A 89 -0.45 -0.30 15.43
C GLY A 89 -1.25 -0.26 14.14
N ILE A 90 -1.38 -1.40 13.47
CA ILE A 90 -2.15 -1.49 12.23
C ILE A 90 -3.62 -1.18 12.50
N GLY A 91 -4.16 -1.69 13.61
CA GLY A 91 -5.54 -1.40 14.01
C GLY A 91 -5.77 0.10 14.21
N LEU A 92 -4.83 0.78 14.84
CA LEU A 92 -4.91 2.23 15.03
C LEU A 92 -4.86 2.99 13.71
N VAL A 93 -4.01 2.56 12.78
CA VAL A 93 -3.93 3.17 11.45
C VAL A 93 -5.25 3.01 10.70
N ILE A 94 -5.81 1.80 10.72
CA ILE A 94 -7.08 1.53 10.04
C ILE A 94 -8.22 2.35 10.70
N ALA A 95 -8.24 2.43 12.02
CA ALA A 95 -9.22 3.24 12.72
C ALA A 95 -9.12 4.71 12.31
N GLY A 96 -7.89 5.24 12.19
CA GLY A 96 -7.66 6.59 11.71
C GLY A 96 -8.18 6.82 10.30
N VAL A 97 -7.95 5.87 9.41
CA VAL A 97 -8.45 5.93 8.03
C VAL A 97 -9.98 5.96 8.01
N VAL A 98 -10.62 5.12 8.81
CA VAL A 98 -12.09 5.10 8.92
C VAL A 98 -12.62 6.44 9.42
N VAL A 99 -11.99 6.99 10.46
CA VAL A 99 -12.40 8.29 11.01
C VAL A 99 -12.28 9.39 9.97
N LEU A 100 -11.18 9.39 9.20
CA LEU A 100 -11.01 10.38 8.13
C LEU A 100 -12.14 10.33 7.11
N ASN A 101 -12.53 9.13 6.71
CA ASN A 101 -13.61 8.98 5.74
C ASN A 101 -14.97 9.36 6.31
N LEU A 102 -15.24 9.00 7.56
CA LEU A 102 -16.47 9.36 8.23
C LEU A 102 -16.56 10.86 8.53
N GLY A 103 -15.44 11.48 8.78
CA GLY A 103 -15.35 12.89 9.08
C GLY A 103 -15.55 13.82 7.89
N GLY A 104 -15.80 13.27 6.70
CA GLY A 104 -16.02 14.09 5.51
C GLY A 104 -14.78 14.79 5.03
N ALA A 105 -13.64 14.13 5.10
CA ALA A 105 -12.36 14.68 4.65
C ALA A 105 -12.26 14.80 3.13
N HIS A 106 -13.34 14.52 2.43
CA HIS A 106 -13.46 14.59 0.98
C HIS A 106 -13.89 15.97 0.51
#